data_aee50ebeb97369865d0d46501ecbc60e
#
_entry.id   aee50ebeb97369865d0d46501ecbc60e
#
_cell.length_a   1.000
_cell.length_b   1.000
_cell.length_c   1.000
_cell.angle_alpha   90.00
_cell.angle_beta   90.00
_cell.angle_gamma   90.00
#
_symmetry.space_group_name_H-M   'P 1'
#
loop_
_entity.id
_entity.type
_entity.pdbx_description
1 polymer ?
#
loop_
_entity_poly.entity_id
_entity_poly.type
_entity_poly.pdbx_seq_one_letter_code
_entity_poly.pdbx_strand_id
1 'polypeptide(L)'
;MPTVSALGALIALIVAIFLILKKVSPAYGMLVGALVGGLVGGTDLSQTVSLMIGGAQGITTAVMRILAAGVLAGVLIESGAANTIAETITNKLGETRALLALALATLILTAVGVFIDVAVITVSPIALALARRTDLSKPAILLAMIGGGKAGNLMSPNPNAIAAADTFHLPLTSVMMAGIIPAIFGLILTYFLAKRLRNKGSHVSAQEVVAVETQNLPSFLTALVAPLVAIFLLALRPLADIKVDPLIALPLGGLIGALCMGKLRQANNYAISGLGKMAPVAIMLLGTGALAGIIANSGMKDVLIEGLKHSGLPSYILAPISGALMSLATASTTAGTAVASNVFSSTLLELGVSSLAGAAMIHAGATVFDHMPHGSFFHATGGSVNMDMKERLKLIPYESAVGLIMTIVSTLIFGVFS
;
A
#
# COMPACT_ATOMS: atom_id res chain seq x y z
N MET A 1 21.39 10.30 -26.41
CA MET A 1 21.76 11.25 -25.34
C MET A 1 20.50 11.57 -24.56
N PRO A 2 20.53 11.72 -23.25
CA PRO A 2 19.35 12.11 -22.48
C PRO A 2 18.85 13.47 -22.96
N THR A 3 17.54 13.62 -23.10
CA THR A 3 16.90 14.86 -23.58
C THR A 3 16.72 15.88 -22.47
N VAL A 4 16.66 15.43 -21.22
CA VAL A 4 16.52 16.23 -20.00
C VAL A 4 17.83 16.17 -19.20
N SER A 5 18.31 17.27 -18.64
CA SER A 5 19.47 17.25 -17.76
C SER A 5 19.15 16.55 -16.42
N ALA A 6 20.20 16.00 -15.75
CA ALA A 6 20.05 15.42 -14.41
C ALA A 6 19.53 16.45 -13.39
N LEU A 7 19.94 17.71 -13.52
CA LEU A 7 19.44 18.81 -12.68
C LEU A 7 17.94 19.03 -12.88
N GLY A 8 17.45 19.00 -14.14
CA GLY A 8 16.02 19.11 -14.43
C GLY A 8 15.21 18.00 -13.78
N ALA A 9 15.68 16.75 -13.83
CA ALA A 9 15.01 15.63 -13.17
C ALA A 9 15.03 15.75 -11.62
N LEU A 10 16.11 16.24 -11.05
CA LEU A 10 16.18 16.50 -9.62
C LEU A 10 15.18 17.60 -9.20
N ILE A 11 15.11 18.69 -9.97
CA ILE A 11 14.15 19.78 -9.75
C ILE A 11 12.72 19.27 -9.89
N ALA A 12 12.43 18.38 -10.87
CA ALA A 12 11.12 17.75 -11.02
C ALA A 12 10.67 17.06 -9.74
N LEU A 13 11.55 16.24 -9.15
CA LEU A 13 11.30 15.54 -7.87
C LEU A 13 11.12 16.51 -6.71
N ILE A 14 12.03 17.48 -6.57
CA ILE A 14 11.98 18.45 -5.46
C ILE A 14 10.68 19.27 -5.51
N VAL A 15 10.29 19.78 -6.69
CA VAL A 15 9.06 20.56 -6.86
C VAL A 15 7.83 19.69 -6.56
N ALA A 16 7.79 18.46 -7.07
CA ALA A 16 6.70 17.53 -6.78
C ALA A 16 6.56 17.29 -5.27
N ILE A 17 7.65 16.91 -4.59
CA ILE A 17 7.66 16.65 -3.14
C ILE A 17 7.28 17.92 -2.36
N PHE A 18 7.84 19.08 -2.70
CA PHE A 18 7.53 20.35 -2.05
C PHE A 18 6.03 20.68 -2.13
N LEU A 19 5.41 20.54 -3.31
CA LEU A 19 3.98 20.80 -3.50
C LEU A 19 3.12 19.81 -2.70
N ILE A 20 3.48 18.53 -2.68
CA ILE A 20 2.78 17.51 -1.89
C ILE A 20 2.85 17.84 -0.39
N LEU A 21 4.02 18.23 0.13
CA LEU A 21 4.19 18.67 1.52
C LEU A 21 3.40 19.96 1.83
N LYS A 22 3.16 20.81 0.83
CA LYS A 22 2.26 21.98 0.92
C LYS A 22 0.78 21.61 0.78
N LYS A 23 0.42 20.32 0.82
CA LYS A 23 -0.94 19.78 0.71
C LYS A 23 -1.60 19.96 -0.66
N VAL A 24 -0.82 20.21 -1.70
CA VAL A 24 -1.30 20.10 -3.07
C VAL A 24 -1.54 18.61 -3.38
N SER A 25 -2.61 18.31 -4.14
CA SER A 25 -2.87 16.94 -4.56
C SER A 25 -1.61 16.27 -5.14
N PRO A 26 -1.24 15.04 -4.73
CA PRO A 26 -0.04 14.37 -5.22
C PRO A 26 0.03 14.29 -6.75
N ALA A 27 -1.09 13.98 -7.42
CA ALA A 27 -1.16 13.96 -8.87
C ALA A 27 -0.76 15.31 -9.49
N TYR A 28 -1.32 16.39 -8.94
CA TYR A 28 -1.05 17.74 -9.45
C TYR A 28 0.39 18.17 -9.15
N GLY A 29 0.87 17.87 -7.96
CA GLY A 29 2.27 18.12 -7.57
C GLY A 29 3.27 17.45 -8.51
N MET A 30 2.99 16.20 -8.89
CA MET A 30 3.83 15.43 -9.82
C MET A 30 3.77 15.97 -11.25
N LEU A 31 2.58 16.36 -11.73
CA LEU A 31 2.42 16.98 -13.05
C LEU A 31 3.17 18.33 -13.15
N VAL A 32 3.03 19.20 -12.13
CA VAL A 32 3.75 20.47 -12.08
C VAL A 32 5.25 20.26 -11.95
N GLY A 33 5.67 19.31 -11.08
CA GLY A 33 7.07 18.92 -10.94
C GLY A 33 7.67 18.45 -12.27
N ALA A 34 6.96 17.58 -13.00
CA ALA A 34 7.37 17.08 -14.30
C ALA A 34 7.53 18.22 -15.32
N LEU A 35 6.54 19.13 -15.39
CA LEU A 35 6.58 20.26 -16.30
C LEU A 35 7.76 21.20 -16.00
N VAL A 36 7.92 21.61 -14.75
CA VAL A 36 9.03 22.49 -14.32
C VAL A 36 10.38 21.82 -14.57
N GLY A 37 10.50 20.54 -14.21
CA GLY A 37 11.74 19.81 -14.38
C GLY A 37 12.14 19.57 -15.83
N GLY A 38 11.18 19.32 -16.73
CA GLY A 38 11.43 19.22 -18.15
C GLY A 38 11.95 20.53 -18.75
N LEU A 39 11.26 21.64 -18.46
CA LEU A 39 11.66 22.96 -18.95
C LEU A 39 13.03 23.39 -18.41
N VAL A 40 13.26 23.26 -17.11
CA VAL A 40 14.59 23.57 -16.50
C VAL A 40 15.65 22.58 -16.99
N GLY A 41 15.27 21.36 -17.33
CA GLY A 41 16.16 20.33 -17.86
C GLY A 41 16.61 20.55 -19.30
N GLY A 42 16.13 21.61 -19.97
CA GLY A 42 16.57 22.02 -21.30
C GLY A 42 15.67 21.56 -22.44
N THR A 43 14.49 20.99 -22.16
CA THR A 43 13.49 20.69 -23.21
C THR A 43 12.52 21.85 -23.39
N ASP A 44 11.98 21.99 -24.60
CA ASP A 44 10.89 22.92 -24.87
C ASP A 44 9.55 22.39 -24.29
N LEU A 45 8.52 23.24 -24.33
CA LEU A 45 7.20 22.89 -23.77
C LEU A 45 6.57 21.68 -24.46
N SER A 46 6.65 21.61 -25.79
CA SER A 46 6.05 20.52 -26.59
C SER A 46 6.72 19.18 -26.29
N GLN A 47 8.04 19.19 -26.24
CA GLN A 47 8.84 18.00 -25.91
C GLN A 47 8.61 17.57 -24.45
N THR A 48 8.57 18.51 -23.50
CA THR A 48 8.24 18.22 -22.11
C THR A 48 6.89 17.52 -21.99
N VAL A 49 5.85 18.07 -22.62
CA VAL A 49 4.51 17.46 -22.61
C VAL A 49 4.49 16.08 -23.27
N SER A 50 5.23 15.90 -24.37
CA SER A 50 5.34 14.58 -25.02
C SER A 50 5.98 13.53 -24.13
N LEU A 51 7.04 13.89 -23.40
CA LEU A 51 7.69 13.00 -22.42
C LEU A 51 6.76 12.65 -21.26
N MET A 52 6.01 13.63 -20.75
CA MET A 52 5.00 13.43 -19.69
C MET A 52 3.90 12.47 -20.15
N ILE A 53 3.36 12.66 -21.36
CA ILE A 53 2.31 11.79 -21.93
C ILE A 53 2.85 10.37 -22.14
N GLY A 54 4.04 10.23 -22.71
CA GLY A 54 4.68 8.92 -22.91
C GLY A 54 4.87 8.15 -21.59
N GLY A 55 5.30 8.85 -20.54
CA GLY A 55 5.43 8.26 -19.20
C GLY A 55 4.07 7.85 -18.60
N ALA A 56 3.03 8.68 -18.75
CA ALA A 56 1.67 8.35 -18.31
C ALA A 56 1.07 7.15 -19.09
N GLN A 57 1.33 7.04 -20.39
CA GLN A 57 0.93 5.89 -21.20
C GLN A 57 1.59 4.59 -20.71
N GLY A 58 2.86 4.65 -20.29
CA GLY A 58 3.60 3.49 -19.79
C GLY A 58 2.98 2.81 -18.57
N ILE A 59 2.21 3.53 -17.75
CA ILE A 59 1.58 2.98 -16.54
C ILE A 59 0.07 2.71 -16.68
N THR A 60 -0.50 2.83 -17.88
CA THR A 60 -1.94 2.63 -18.10
C THR A 60 -2.39 1.24 -17.68
N THR A 61 -1.58 0.20 -17.91
CA THR A 61 -1.86 -1.17 -17.49
C THR A 61 -2.02 -1.26 -15.97
N ALA A 62 -1.12 -0.67 -15.20
CA ALA A 62 -1.23 -0.62 -13.75
C ALA A 62 -2.51 0.09 -13.29
N VAL A 63 -2.86 1.21 -13.92
CA VAL A 63 -4.09 1.96 -13.65
C VAL A 63 -5.32 1.07 -13.84
N MET A 64 -5.43 0.36 -14.96
CA MET A 64 -6.55 -0.53 -15.25
C MET A 64 -6.66 -1.67 -14.23
N ARG A 65 -5.55 -2.30 -13.86
CA ARG A 65 -5.52 -3.39 -12.86
C ARG A 65 -5.88 -2.90 -11.45
N ILE A 66 -5.49 -1.67 -11.09
CA ILE A 66 -5.85 -1.06 -9.82
C ILE A 66 -7.34 -0.74 -9.75
N LEU A 67 -7.94 -0.26 -10.83
CA LEU A 67 -9.39 -0.09 -10.90
C LEU A 67 -10.12 -1.44 -10.74
N ALA A 68 -9.61 -2.51 -11.34
CA ALA A 68 -10.14 -3.87 -11.16
C ALA A 68 -10.03 -4.35 -9.69
N ALA A 69 -8.90 -4.05 -9.02
CA ALA A 69 -8.76 -4.34 -7.58
C ALA A 69 -9.79 -3.57 -6.74
N GLY A 70 -10.15 -2.36 -7.15
CA GLY A 70 -11.22 -1.58 -6.55
C GLY A 70 -12.57 -2.30 -6.57
N VAL A 71 -12.91 -2.97 -7.67
CA VAL A 71 -14.16 -3.74 -7.77
C VAL A 71 -14.22 -4.85 -6.72
N LEU A 72 -13.15 -5.65 -6.57
CA LEU A 72 -13.07 -6.67 -5.53
C LEU A 72 -13.21 -6.07 -4.13
N ALA A 73 -12.45 -5.00 -3.84
CA ALA A 73 -12.50 -4.33 -2.55
C ALA A 73 -13.89 -3.75 -2.25
N GLY A 74 -14.56 -3.16 -3.25
CA GLY A 74 -15.93 -2.66 -3.12
C GLY A 74 -16.91 -3.77 -2.73
N VAL A 75 -16.82 -4.95 -3.35
CA VAL A 75 -17.64 -6.10 -2.97
C VAL A 75 -17.36 -6.52 -1.52
N LEU A 76 -16.10 -6.65 -1.12
CA LEU A 76 -15.75 -7.07 0.25
C LEU A 76 -16.27 -6.11 1.32
N ILE A 77 -16.18 -4.81 1.06
CA ILE A 77 -16.58 -3.75 2.00
C ILE A 77 -18.10 -3.63 2.05
N GLU A 78 -18.72 -3.37 0.91
CA GLU A 78 -20.15 -3.00 0.84
C GLU A 78 -21.09 -4.19 1.09
N SER A 79 -20.62 -5.42 0.85
CA SER A 79 -21.39 -6.61 1.20
C SER A 79 -21.41 -6.94 2.69
N GLY A 80 -20.53 -6.32 3.48
CA GLY A 80 -20.29 -6.68 4.88
C GLY A 80 -19.37 -7.90 5.05
N ALA A 81 -18.80 -8.45 3.97
CA ALA A 81 -17.88 -9.58 4.05
C ALA A 81 -16.65 -9.26 4.92
N ALA A 82 -16.10 -8.04 4.80
CA ALA A 82 -15.00 -7.59 5.62
C ALA A 82 -15.34 -7.58 7.12
N ASN A 83 -16.53 -7.12 7.47
CA ASN A 83 -17.03 -7.13 8.86
C ASN A 83 -17.13 -8.57 9.40
N THR A 84 -17.76 -9.48 8.64
CA THR A 84 -17.88 -10.88 9.04
C THR A 84 -16.51 -11.55 9.25
N ILE A 85 -15.54 -11.30 8.37
CA ILE A 85 -14.19 -11.86 8.50
C ILE A 85 -13.55 -11.33 9.79
N ALA A 86 -13.62 -10.03 10.05
CA ALA A 86 -13.05 -9.42 11.24
C ALA A 86 -13.68 -9.93 12.53
N GLU A 87 -15.02 -9.96 12.61
CA GLU A 87 -15.75 -10.47 13.78
C GLU A 87 -15.44 -11.95 14.06
N THR A 88 -15.39 -12.77 13.01
CA THR A 88 -15.12 -14.20 13.18
C THR A 88 -13.72 -14.43 13.76
N ILE A 89 -12.71 -13.69 13.29
CA ILE A 89 -11.34 -13.82 13.77
C ILE A 89 -11.23 -13.36 15.22
N THR A 90 -11.80 -12.19 15.54
CA THR A 90 -11.73 -11.63 16.91
C THR A 90 -12.48 -12.49 17.91
N ASN A 91 -13.66 -13.01 17.55
CA ASN A 91 -14.43 -13.88 18.43
C ASN A 91 -13.77 -15.22 18.68
N LYS A 92 -13.12 -15.83 17.65
CA LYS A 92 -12.42 -17.13 17.81
C LYS A 92 -11.18 -17.02 18.70
N LEU A 93 -10.43 -15.92 18.65
CA LEU A 93 -9.22 -15.74 19.45
C LEU A 93 -9.52 -15.26 20.88
N GLY A 94 -10.65 -14.61 21.09
CA GLY A 94 -11.14 -14.16 22.39
C GLY A 94 -10.36 -13.03 23.04
N GLU A 95 -10.81 -12.61 24.22
CA GLU A 95 -10.31 -11.44 24.93
C GLU A 95 -8.87 -11.57 25.42
N THR A 96 -8.42 -12.78 25.79
CA THR A 96 -7.06 -13.03 26.28
C THR A 96 -5.99 -12.76 25.22
N ARG A 97 -6.35 -12.84 23.94
CA ARG A 97 -5.48 -12.61 22.77
C ARG A 97 -5.91 -11.42 21.94
N ALA A 98 -6.58 -10.44 22.55
CA ALA A 98 -7.19 -9.30 21.89
C ALA A 98 -6.27 -8.60 20.89
N LEU A 99 -5.04 -8.23 21.28
CA LEU A 99 -4.09 -7.56 20.38
C LEU A 99 -3.69 -8.41 19.19
N LEU A 100 -3.49 -9.72 19.38
CA LEU A 100 -3.22 -10.64 18.28
C LEU A 100 -4.44 -10.78 17.36
N ALA A 101 -5.62 -10.87 17.94
CA ALA A 101 -6.87 -10.98 17.19
C ALA A 101 -7.10 -9.76 16.27
N LEU A 102 -6.87 -8.54 16.80
CA LEU A 102 -6.99 -7.31 16.03
C LEU A 102 -5.93 -7.23 14.91
N ALA A 103 -4.69 -7.59 15.21
CA ALA A 103 -3.63 -7.62 14.22
C ALA A 103 -3.90 -8.65 13.10
N LEU A 104 -4.37 -9.85 13.44
CA LEU A 104 -4.73 -10.87 12.46
C LEU A 104 -5.99 -10.51 11.67
N ALA A 105 -6.98 -9.89 12.29
CA ALA A 105 -8.19 -9.43 11.58
C ALA A 105 -7.82 -8.42 10.49
N THR A 106 -7.04 -7.39 10.81
CA THR A 106 -6.59 -6.40 9.80
C THR A 106 -5.61 -6.99 8.80
N LEU A 107 -4.71 -7.90 9.22
CA LEU A 107 -3.82 -8.61 8.30
C LEU A 107 -4.61 -9.38 7.25
N ILE A 108 -5.59 -10.18 7.66
CA ILE A 108 -6.37 -11.00 6.74
C ILE A 108 -7.21 -10.11 5.81
N LEU A 109 -7.85 -9.07 6.35
CA LEU A 109 -8.60 -8.12 5.52
C LEU A 109 -7.71 -7.46 4.45
N THR A 110 -6.53 -7.01 4.82
CA THR A 110 -5.62 -6.40 3.84
C THR A 110 -5.01 -7.42 2.90
N ALA A 111 -4.66 -8.63 3.37
CA ALA A 111 -4.15 -9.70 2.53
C ALA A 111 -5.13 -10.16 1.44
N VAL A 112 -6.44 -10.05 1.69
CA VAL A 112 -7.48 -10.36 0.71
C VAL A 112 -7.87 -9.17 -0.20
N GLY A 113 -7.19 -8.02 -0.06
CA GLY A 113 -7.33 -6.87 -0.96
C GLY A 113 -8.13 -5.70 -0.41
N VAL A 114 -8.53 -5.69 0.87
CA VAL A 114 -9.11 -4.51 1.52
C VAL A 114 -8.00 -3.49 1.80
N PHE A 115 -8.27 -2.20 1.56
CA PHE A 115 -7.29 -1.14 1.85
C PHE A 115 -7.03 -1.02 3.35
N ILE A 116 -5.80 -0.72 3.72
CA ILE A 116 -5.36 -0.73 5.10
C ILE A 116 -6.16 0.26 5.99
N ASP A 117 -6.44 1.46 5.50
CA ASP A 117 -7.26 2.45 6.20
C ASP A 117 -8.69 1.96 6.41
N VAL A 118 -9.29 1.36 5.37
CA VAL A 118 -10.63 0.77 5.45
C VAL A 118 -10.64 -0.44 6.38
N ALA A 119 -9.63 -1.31 6.34
CA ALA A 119 -9.52 -2.45 7.25
C ALA A 119 -9.44 -2.00 8.72
N VAL A 120 -8.63 -0.96 9.01
CA VAL A 120 -8.54 -0.38 10.36
C VAL A 120 -9.87 0.22 10.79
N ILE A 121 -10.53 1.02 9.94
CA ILE A 121 -11.84 1.62 10.23
C ILE A 121 -12.90 0.54 10.46
N THR A 122 -12.92 -0.52 9.65
CA THR A 122 -13.86 -1.64 9.77
C THR A 122 -13.69 -2.40 11.09
N VAL A 123 -12.45 -2.61 11.53
CA VAL A 123 -12.14 -3.35 12.77
C VAL A 123 -12.25 -2.45 14.02
N SER A 124 -12.18 -1.14 13.88
CA SER A 124 -12.16 -0.19 15.01
C SER A 124 -13.34 -0.32 15.98
N PRO A 125 -14.61 -0.48 15.58
CA PRO A 125 -15.72 -0.67 16.53
C PRO A 125 -15.53 -1.93 17.39
N ILE A 126 -15.05 -3.01 16.78
CA ILE A 126 -14.73 -4.27 17.49
C ILE A 126 -13.56 -4.04 18.43
N ALA A 127 -12.53 -3.32 17.97
CA ALA A 127 -11.34 -3.00 18.76
C ALA A 127 -11.67 -2.15 19.98
N LEU A 128 -12.54 -1.14 19.83
CA LEU A 128 -13.00 -0.30 20.94
C LEU A 128 -13.79 -1.11 21.98
N ALA A 129 -14.74 -1.96 21.53
CA ALA A 129 -15.51 -2.82 22.42
C ALA A 129 -14.61 -3.82 23.18
N LEU A 130 -13.64 -4.43 22.48
CA LEU A 130 -12.69 -5.37 23.06
C LEU A 130 -11.72 -4.68 24.03
N ALA A 131 -11.21 -3.49 23.64
CA ALA A 131 -10.33 -2.70 24.49
C ALA A 131 -11.01 -2.27 25.80
N ARG A 132 -12.30 -1.91 25.75
CA ARG A 132 -13.07 -1.58 26.95
C ARG A 132 -13.21 -2.76 27.91
N ARG A 133 -13.41 -3.98 27.39
CA ARG A 133 -13.56 -5.19 28.22
C ARG A 133 -12.23 -5.67 28.80
N THR A 134 -11.12 -5.46 28.08
CA THR A 134 -9.80 -5.97 28.43
C THR A 134 -8.85 -4.92 28.97
N ASP A 135 -9.35 -3.71 29.17
CA ASP A 135 -8.61 -2.53 29.65
C ASP A 135 -7.33 -2.26 28.85
N LEU A 136 -7.44 -2.30 27.50
CA LEU A 136 -6.35 -1.98 26.59
C LEU A 136 -6.36 -0.49 26.23
N SER A 137 -5.18 0.10 26.10
CA SER A 137 -5.04 1.47 25.65
C SER A 137 -5.35 1.63 24.15
N LYS A 138 -5.81 2.80 23.74
CA LYS A 138 -6.04 3.13 22.31
C LYS A 138 -4.77 2.99 21.45
N PRO A 139 -3.57 3.45 21.91
CA PRO A 139 -2.33 3.19 21.18
C PRO A 139 -2.04 1.72 20.92
N ALA A 140 -2.31 0.85 21.88
CA ALA A 140 -2.06 -0.58 21.72
C ALA A 140 -2.96 -1.21 20.64
N ILE A 141 -4.27 -0.94 20.70
CA ILE A 141 -5.21 -1.50 19.71
C ILE A 141 -4.97 -0.90 18.33
N LEU A 142 -4.69 0.40 18.22
CA LEU A 142 -4.45 1.05 16.93
C LEU A 142 -3.16 0.53 16.31
N LEU A 143 -2.07 0.39 17.07
CA LEU A 143 -0.82 -0.18 16.57
C LEU A 143 -0.99 -1.63 16.12
N ALA A 144 -1.76 -2.44 16.88
CA ALA A 144 -2.06 -3.81 16.48
C ALA A 144 -2.78 -3.87 15.13
N MET A 145 -3.79 -3.04 14.93
CA MET A 145 -4.54 -2.97 13.67
C MET A 145 -3.67 -2.44 12.52
N ILE A 146 -2.94 -1.36 12.71
CA ILE A 146 -2.10 -0.77 11.66
C ILE A 146 -0.98 -1.75 11.27
N GLY A 147 -0.28 -2.31 12.24
CA GLY A 147 0.83 -3.22 11.97
C GLY A 147 0.38 -4.52 11.30
N GLY A 148 -0.75 -5.08 11.72
CA GLY A 148 -1.37 -6.21 11.03
C GLY A 148 -1.78 -5.83 9.60
N GLY A 149 -2.40 -4.68 9.42
CA GLY A 149 -2.77 -4.15 8.12
C GLY A 149 -1.57 -3.94 7.20
N LYS A 150 -0.46 -3.37 7.69
CA LYS A 150 0.79 -3.23 6.91
C LYS A 150 1.36 -4.59 6.49
N ALA A 151 1.37 -5.55 7.40
CA ALA A 151 1.84 -6.90 7.11
C ALA A 151 1.00 -7.58 6.00
N GLY A 152 -0.32 -7.55 6.10
CA GLY A 152 -1.19 -8.11 5.07
C GLY A 152 -1.10 -7.35 3.73
N ASN A 153 -0.86 -6.05 3.77
CA ASN A 153 -0.72 -5.21 2.58
C ASN A 153 0.49 -5.63 1.70
N LEU A 154 1.59 -6.12 2.30
CA LEU A 154 2.74 -6.59 1.54
C LEU A 154 2.48 -7.85 0.71
N MET A 155 1.54 -8.69 1.11
CA MET A 155 1.25 -9.96 0.44
C MET A 155 -0.10 -9.99 -0.29
N SER A 156 -0.67 -8.84 -0.60
CA SER A 156 -2.03 -8.69 -1.11
C SER A 156 -2.06 -8.25 -2.58
N PRO A 157 -3.12 -8.57 -3.33
CA PRO A 157 -3.33 -8.07 -4.69
C PRO A 157 -3.83 -6.61 -4.69
N ASN A 158 -3.09 -5.75 -4.02
CA ASN A 158 -3.43 -4.34 -3.83
C ASN A 158 -2.72 -3.41 -4.83
N PRO A 159 -3.06 -2.12 -4.87
CA PRO A 159 -2.43 -1.15 -5.78
C PRO A 159 -0.91 -1.09 -5.70
N ASN A 160 -0.32 -1.28 -4.52
CA ASN A 160 1.13 -1.20 -4.33
C ASN A 160 1.84 -2.35 -5.04
N ALA A 161 1.39 -3.59 -4.77
CA ALA A 161 1.92 -4.80 -5.39
C ALA A 161 1.69 -4.78 -6.91
N ILE A 162 0.53 -4.29 -7.37
CA ILE A 162 0.21 -4.15 -8.80
C ILE A 162 1.18 -3.14 -9.44
N ALA A 163 1.38 -1.96 -8.85
CA ALA A 163 2.28 -0.94 -9.39
C ALA A 163 3.73 -1.45 -9.49
N ALA A 164 4.24 -2.12 -8.43
CA ALA A 164 5.57 -2.72 -8.46
C ALA A 164 5.67 -3.85 -9.50
N ALA A 165 4.70 -4.76 -9.54
CA ALA A 165 4.68 -5.88 -10.49
C ALA A 165 4.67 -5.39 -11.94
N ASP A 166 3.85 -4.40 -12.26
CA ASP A 166 3.77 -3.86 -13.63
C ASP A 166 5.06 -3.16 -14.05
N THR A 167 5.61 -2.31 -13.17
CA THR A 167 6.84 -1.56 -13.50
C THR A 167 8.04 -2.49 -13.70
N PHE A 168 8.15 -3.56 -12.92
CA PHE A 168 9.23 -4.53 -13.04
C PHE A 168 8.91 -5.72 -13.95
N HIS A 169 7.76 -5.68 -14.65
CA HIS A 169 7.28 -6.73 -15.58
C HIS A 169 7.18 -8.12 -14.94
N LEU A 170 6.69 -8.18 -13.71
CA LEU A 170 6.56 -9.40 -12.92
C LEU A 170 5.12 -9.89 -12.85
N PRO A 171 4.90 -11.20 -12.63
CA PRO A 171 3.62 -11.68 -12.13
C PRO A 171 3.27 -11.03 -10.80
N LEU A 172 2.03 -10.58 -10.62
CA LEU A 172 1.57 -10.01 -9.35
C LEU A 172 1.81 -10.98 -8.18
N THR A 173 1.56 -12.27 -8.39
CA THR A 173 1.80 -13.32 -7.39
C THR A 173 3.25 -13.40 -6.91
N SER A 174 4.23 -13.10 -7.77
CA SER A 174 5.65 -13.10 -7.36
C SER A 174 5.93 -12.01 -6.33
N VAL A 175 5.39 -10.81 -6.55
CA VAL A 175 5.51 -9.68 -5.60
C VAL A 175 4.76 -9.98 -4.31
N MET A 176 3.55 -10.55 -4.39
CA MET A 176 2.78 -10.97 -3.22
C MET A 176 3.53 -12.00 -2.37
N MET A 177 4.10 -13.04 -3.01
CA MET A 177 4.88 -14.08 -2.31
C MET A 177 6.16 -13.53 -1.66
N ALA A 178 6.84 -12.60 -2.34
CA ALA A 178 8.03 -11.93 -1.78
C ALA A 178 7.72 -11.15 -0.49
N GLY A 179 6.48 -10.70 -0.32
CA GLY A 179 6.01 -10.00 0.88
C GLY A 179 5.73 -10.89 2.10
N ILE A 180 5.58 -12.22 1.94
CA ILE A 180 5.10 -13.11 3.03
C ILE A 180 6.06 -13.14 4.21
N ILE A 181 7.35 -13.41 3.98
CA ILE A 181 8.33 -13.51 5.07
C ILE A 181 8.51 -12.16 5.78
N PRO A 182 8.74 -11.03 5.07
CA PRO A 182 8.76 -9.71 5.70
C PRO A 182 7.49 -9.41 6.53
N ALA A 183 6.31 -9.77 6.02
CA ALA A 183 5.03 -9.57 6.72
C ALA A 183 4.95 -10.34 8.04
N ILE A 184 5.45 -11.57 8.10
CA ILE A 184 5.51 -12.37 9.34
C ILE A 184 6.35 -11.65 10.40
N PHE A 185 7.52 -11.14 10.04
CA PHE A 185 8.37 -10.38 10.97
C PHE A 185 7.71 -9.07 11.39
N GLY A 186 7.02 -8.37 10.46
CA GLY A 186 6.23 -7.19 10.78
C GLY A 186 5.12 -7.49 11.77
N LEU A 187 4.37 -8.59 11.60
CA LEU A 187 3.31 -9.02 12.52
C LEU A 187 3.86 -9.36 13.92
N ILE A 188 4.97 -10.09 13.97
CA ILE A 188 5.64 -10.46 15.23
C ILE A 188 6.04 -9.19 15.99
N LEU A 189 6.74 -8.25 15.34
CA LEU A 189 7.15 -7.00 15.97
C LEU A 189 5.93 -6.17 16.40
N THR A 190 4.90 -6.10 15.56
CA THR A 190 3.63 -5.43 15.87
C THR A 190 3.04 -5.93 17.19
N TYR A 191 2.94 -7.25 17.35
CA TYR A 191 2.39 -7.84 18.57
C TYR A 191 3.20 -7.45 19.81
N PHE A 192 4.53 -7.52 19.77
CA PHE A 192 5.37 -7.14 20.89
C PHE A 192 5.28 -5.64 21.23
N LEU A 193 5.28 -4.77 20.22
CA LEU A 193 5.16 -3.33 20.40
C LEU A 193 3.77 -2.94 20.93
N ALA A 194 2.70 -3.52 20.37
CA ALA A 194 1.34 -3.30 20.86
C ALA A 194 1.19 -3.77 22.32
N LYS A 195 1.75 -4.93 22.67
CA LYS A 195 1.79 -5.43 24.05
C LYS A 195 2.54 -4.48 24.98
N ARG A 196 3.64 -3.87 24.55
CA ARG A 196 4.39 -2.87 25.31
C ARG A 196 3.59 -1.57 25.55
N LEU A 197 2.66 -1.26 24.65
CA LEU A 197 1.77 -0.10 24.76
C LEU A 197 0.48 -0.38 25.53
N ARG A 198 0.23 -1.61 25.98
CA ARG A 198 -1.04 -2.06 26.57
C ARG A 198 -1.65 -1.08 27.56
N ASN A 199 -0.83 -0.52 28.45
CA ASN A 199 -1.24 0.37 29.54
C ASN A 199 -0.69 1.81 29.34
N LYS A 200 -0.32 2.19 28.09
CA LYS A 200 0.28 3.50 27.80
C LYS A 200 -0.66 4.32 26.93
N GLY A 201 -1.07 5.47 27.44
CA GLY A 201 -1.94 6.39 26.74
C GLY A 201 -3.40 6.32 27.19
N SER A 202 -4.30 6.85 26.38
CA SER A 202 -5.73 6.92 26.68
C SER A 202 -6.41 5.55 26.58
N HIS A 203 -7.39 5.34 27.44
CA HIS A 203 -8.25 4.15 27.45
C HIS A 203 -9.62 4.47 26.85
N VAL A 204 -10.36 3.42 26.45
CA VAL A 204 -11.67 3.55 25.82
C VAL A 204 -12.74 3.83 26.89
N SER A 205 -13.46 4.93 26.76
CA SER A 205 -14.60 5.26 27.60
C SER A 205 -15.87 4.46 27.20
N ALA A 206 -16.83 4.36 28.11
CA ALA A 206 -18.08 3.66 27.82
C ALA A 206 -18.89 4.32 26.69
N GLN A 207 -18.77 5.63 26.53
CA GLN A 207 -19.48 6.42 25.52
C GLN A 207 -18.93 6.23 24.09
N GLU A 208 -17.70 5.74 23.97
CA GLU A 208 -17.03 5.53 22.67
C GLU A 208 -17.34 4.15 22.06
N VAL A 209 -17.99 3.27 22.81
CA VAL A 209 -18.36 1.95 22.31
C VAL A 209 -19.72 2.04 21.59
N VAL A 210 -19.68 2.03 20.27
CA VAL A 210 -20.88 1.98 19.43
C VAL A 210 -21.27 0.52 19.19
N ALA A 211 -22.56 0.20 19.29
CA ALA A 211 -23.05 -1.13 18.92
C ALA A 211 -22.76 -1.38 17.43
N VAL A 212 -22.10 -2.48 17.12
CA VAL A 212 -21.90 -2.90 15.73
C VAL A 212 -23.23 -3.39 15.19
N GLU A 213 -23.74 -2.78 14.13
CA GLU A 213 -24.90 -3.30 13.43
C GLU A 213 -24.54 -4.61 12.72
N THR A 214 -25.04 -5.72 13.25
CA THR A 214 -24.79 -7.08 12.73
C THR A 214 -25.90 -7.56 11.78
N GLN A 215 -26.84 -6.70 11.42
CA GLN A 215 -27.97 -7.09 10.55
C GLN A 215 -27.52 -7.37 9.12
N ASN A 216 -27.90 -8.52 8.59
CA ASN A 216 -27.69 -8.94 7.21
C ASN A 216 -26.21 -9.17 6.78
N LEU A 217 -25.31 -9.50 7.70
CA LEU A 217 -23.97 -9.91 7.36
C LEU A 217 -23.95 -11.30 6.67
N PRO A 218 -23.09 -11.51 5.67
CA PRO A 218 -22.93 -12.82 5.03
C PRO A 218 -22.31 -13.83 6.01
N SER A 219 -22.45 -15.12 5.73
CA SER A 219 -21.73 -16.15 6.50
C SER A 219 -20.22 -16.03 6.25
N PHE A 220 -19.40 -16.50 7.21
CA PHE A 220 -17.94 -16.46 7.07
C PHE A 220 -17.43 -17.18 5.82
N LEU A 221 -18.01 -18.33 5.50
CA LEU A 221 -17.61 -19.10 4.31
C LEU A 221 -17.93 -18.34 3.02
N THR A 222 -19.12 -17.76 2.91
CA THR A 222 -19.50 -16.98 1.72
C THR A 222 -18.72 -15.68 1.60
N ALA A 223 -18.33 -15.06 2.72
CA ALA A 223 -17.50 -13.87 2.76
C ALA A 223 -16.08 -14.13 2.20
N LEU A 224 -15.55 -15.33 2.38
CA LEU A 224 -14.23 -15.72 1.88
C LEU A 224 -14.22 -16.07 0.38
N VAL A 225 -15.36 -16.32 -0.25
CA VAL A 225 -15.40 -16.76 -1.67
C VAL A 225 -14.76 -15.74 -2.60
N ALA A 226 -15.10 -14.46 -2.45
CA ALA A 226 -14.60 -13.41 -3.33
C ALA A 226 -13.05 -13.37 -3.39
N PRO A 227 -12.33 -13.25 -2.25
CA PRO A 227 -10.87 -13.19 -2.28
C PRO A 227 -10.25 -14.55 -2.63
N LEU A 228 -10.83 -15.67 -2.20
CA LEU A 228 -10.29 -16.99 -2.53
C LEU A 228 -10.36 -17.29 -4.03
N VAL A 229 -11.44 -16.92 -4.70
CA VAL A 229 -11.56 -17.07 -6.16
C VAL A 229 -10.55 -16.17 -6.88
N ALA A 230 -10.41 -14.90 -6.46
CA ALA A 230 -9.44 -13.99 -7.05
C ALA A 230 -7.99 -14.52 -6.89
N ILE A 231 -7.61 -14.95 -5.69
CA ILE A 231 -6.28 -15.52 -5.40
C ILE A 231 -6.06 -16.81 -6.18
N PHE A 232 -7.07 -17.70 -6.25
CA PHE A 232 -6.98 -18.94 -7.01
C PHE A 232 -6.72 -18.68 -8.50
N LEU A 233 -7.47 -17.75 -9.11
CA LEU A 233 -7.27 -17.37 -10.52
C LEU A 233 -5.87 -16.82 -10.77
N LEU A 234 -5.35 -15.98 -9.89
CA LEU A 234 -3.98 -15.45 -9.98
C LEU A 234 -2.92 -16.55 -9.77
N ALA A 235 -3.20 -17.52 -8.89
CA ALA A 235 -2.31 -18.64 -8.61
C ALA A 235 -2.25 -19.69 -9.74
N LEU A 236 -3.16 -19.68 -10.70
CA LEU A 236 -3.09 -20.55 -11.88
C LEU A 236 -1.81 -20.35 -12.70
N ARG A 237 -1.22 -19.15 -12.66
CA ARG A 237 0.04 -18.88 -13.36
C ARG A 237 1.22 -19.68 -12.81
N PRO A 238 1.56 -19.64 -11.48
CA PRO A 238 2.63 -20.45 -10.93
C PRO A 238 2.30 -21.95 -10.82
N LEU A 239 1.02 -22.33 -10.79
CA LEU A 239 0.60 -23.73 -10.61
C LEU A 239 0.44 -24.50 -11.92
N ALA A 240 -0.05 -23.84 -12.98
CA ALA A 240 -0.44 -24.49 -14.22
C ALA A 240 0.00 -23.70 -15.49
N ASP A 241 0.80 -22.66 -15.34
CA ASP A 241 1.20 -21.71 -16.41
C ASP A 241 0.02 -21.07 -17.16
N ILE A 242 -1.16 -21.01 -16.51
CA ILE A 242 -2.34 -20.33 -17.04
C ILE A 242 -2.31 -18.87 -16.61
N LYS A 243 -2.13 -17.96 -17.56
CA LYS A 243 -2.01 -16.51 -17.31
C LYS A 243 -3.38 -15.88 -17.21
N VAL A 244 -3.91 -15.72 -16.00
CA VAL A 244 -5.10 -14.90 -15.74
C VAL A 244 -4.65 -13.51 -15.29
N ASP A 245 -5.03 -12.49 -16.06
CA ASP A 245 -4.67 -11.10 -15.73
C ASP A 245 -5.45 -10.60 -14.49
N PRO A 246 -4.84 -9.83 -13.57
CA PRO A 246 -5.53 -9.21 -12.46
C PRO A 246 -6.77 -8.40 -12.86
N LEU A 247 -6.77 -7.80 -14.06
CA LEU A 247 -7.91 -7.09 -14.63
C LEU A 247 -9.18 -7.97 -14.75
N ILE A 248 -9.00 -9.28 -14.89
CA ILE A 248 -10.08 -10.27 -14.97
C ILE A 248 -10.28 -10.97 -13.63
N ALA A 249 -9.19 -11.44 -13.01
CA ALA A 249 -9.24 -12.26 -11.80
C ALA A 249 -9.92 -11.55 -10.64
N LEU A 250 -9.62 -10.26 -10.43
CA LEU A 250 -10.12 -9.51 -9.28
C LEU A 250 -11.61 -9.20 -9.39
N PRO A 251 -12.14 -8.63 -10.51
CA PRO A 251 -13.57 -8.40 -10.66
C PRO A 251 -14.38 -9.71 -10.68
N LEU A 252 -13.86 -10.76 -11.33
CA LEU A 252 -14.54 -12.06 -11.38
C LEU A 252 -14.64 -12.69 -9.99
N GLY A 253 -13.59 -12.60 -9.17
CA GLY A 253 -13.65 -13.00 -7.77
C GLY A 253 -14.72 -12.24 -7.00
N GLY A 254 -14.78 -10.91 -7.19
CA GLY A 254 -15.84 -10.07 -6.59
C GLY A 254 -17.25 -10.49 -7.03
N LEU A 255 -17.44 -10.72 -8.33
CA LEU A 255 -18.76 -11.11 -8.88
C LEU A 255 -19.24 -12.47 -8.35
N ILE A 256 -18.36 -13.48 -8.34
CA ILE A 256 -18.64 -14.81 -7.80
C ILE A 256 -18.91 -14.73 -6.29
N GLY A 257 -18.14 -13.93 -5.56
CA GLY A 257 -18.39 -13.70 -4.14
C GLY A 257 -19.74 -13.05 -3.87
N ALA A 258 -20.12 -12.01 -4.63
CA ALA A 258 -21.44 -11.37 -4.54
C ALA A 258 -22.57 -12.37 -4.84
N LEU A 259 -22.38 -13.24 -5.82
CA LEU A 259 -23.33 -14.31 -6.15
C LEU A 259 -23.50 -15.28 -4.96
N CYS A 260 -22.40 -15.78 -4.40
CA CYS A 260 -22.44 -16.73 -3.27
C CYS A 260 -23.00 -16.12 -1.98
N MET A 261 -22.88 -14.81 -1.80
CA MET A 261 -23.52 -14.07 -0.71
C MET A 261 -24.99 -13.74 -0.95
N GLY A 262 -25.56 -14.11 -2.11
CA GLY A 262 -26.94 -13.75 -2.49
C GLY A 262 -27.13 -12.26 -2.80
N LYS A 263 -26.04 -11.53 -3.05
CA LYS A 263 -26.02 -10.05 -3.23
C LYS A 263 -25.70 -9.62 -4.67
N LEU A 264 -25.91 -10.50 -5.64
CA LEU A 264 -25.58 -10.23 -7.05
C LEU A 264 -26.29 -8.99 -7.61
N ARG A 265 -27.53 -8.72 -7.19
CA ARG A 265 -28.28 -7.53 -7.63
C ARG A 265 -27.62 -6.22 -7.24
N GLN A 266 -26.83 -6.22 -6.17
CA GLN A 266 -26.07 -5.05 -5.66
C GLN A 266 -24.66 -4.98 -6.22
N ALA A 267 -24.20 -5.98 -6.98
CA ALA A 267 -22.82 -6.06 -7.46
C ALA A 267 -22.39 -4.82 -8.24
N ASN A 268 -23.27 -4.20 -9.03
CA ASN A 268 -23.00 -2.95 -9.73
C ASN A 268 -22.71 -1.78 -8.75
N ASN A 269 -23.51 -1.63 -7.70
CA ASN A 269 -23.31 -0.58 -6.70
C ASN A 269 -22.01 -0.80 -5.92
N TYR A 270 -21.69 -2.05 -5.61
CA TYR A 270 -20.42 -2.42 -4.98
C TYR A 270 -19.22 -2.08 -5.88
N ALA A 271 -19.32 -2.39 -7.17
CA ALA A 271 -18.30 -2.02 -8.15
C ALA A 271 -18.12 -0.50 -8.26
N ILE A 272 -19.22 0.27 -8.34
CA ILE A 272 -19.17 1.74 -8.37
C ILE A 272 -18.50 2.30 -7.13
N SER A 273 -18.85 1.81 -5.92
CA SER A 273 -18.20 2.22 -4.67
C SER A 273 -16.70 1.91 -4.69
N GLY A 274 -16.32 0.71 -5.12
CA GLY A 274 -14.93 0.29 -5.21
C GLY A 274 -14.12 1.11 -6.22
N LEU A 275 -14.68 1.37 -7.40
CA LEU A 275 -14.08 2.24 -8.42
C LEU A 275 -13.90 3.67 -7.90
N GLY A 276 -14.90 4.21 -7.18
CA GLY A 276 -14.81 5.52 -6.54
C GLY A 276 -13.65 5.64 -5.55
N LYS A 277 -13.38 4.57 -4.78
CA LYS A 277 -12.22 4.50 -3.87
C LYS A 277 -10.88 4.44 -4.61
N MET A 278 -10.85 3.87 -5.83
CA MET A 278 -9.64 3.75 -6.64
C MET A 278 -9.37 4.93 -7.58
N ALA A 279 -10.37 5.74 -7.88
CA ALA A 279 -10.21 6.88 -8.78
C ALA A 279 -9.08 7.85 -8.35
N PRO A 280 -8.95 8.25 -7.07
CA PRO A 280 -7.82 9.09 -6.63
C PRO A 280 -6.46 8.42 -6.84
N VAL A 281 -6.37 7.10 -6.63
CA VAL A 281 -5.13 6.33 -6.84
C VAL A 281 -4.76 6.26 -8.32
N ALA A 282 -5.75 6.01 -9.19
CA ALA A 282 -5.57 6.00 -10.64
C ALA A 282 -5.07 7.35 -11.18
N ILE A 283 -5.68 8.45 -10.73
CA ILE A 283 -5.28 9.81 -11.09
C ILE A 283 -3.86 10.11 -10.60
N MET A 284 -3.54 9.72 -9.38
CA MET A 284 -2.19 9.88 -8.82
C MET A 284 -1.15 9.12 -9.64
N LEU A 285 -1.45 7.89 -10.06
CA LEU A 285 -0.56 7.10 -10.90
C LEU A 285 -0.27 7.77 -12.26
N LEU A 286 -1.27 8.36 -12.91
CA LEU A 286 -1.04 9.11 -14.14
C LEU A 286 -0.06 10.26 -13.92
N GLY A 287 -0.17 11.00 -12.81
CA GLY A 287 0.81 12.01 -12.40
C GLY A 287 2.20 11.42 -12.15
N THR A 288 2.26 10.24 -11.50
CA THR A 288 3.51 9.51 -11.28
C THR A 288 4.18 9.12 -12.60
N GLY A 289 3.41 8.63 -13.56
CA GLY A 289 3.91 8.27 -14.89
C GLY A 289 4.46 9.48 -15.63
N ALA A 290 3.77 10.60 -15.58
CA ALA A 290 4.26 11.84 -16.20
C ALA A 290 5.61 12.29 -15.61
N LEU A 291 5.77 12.24 -14.28
CA LEU A 291 7.03 12.53 -13.61
C LEU A 291 8.12 11.52 -14.01
N ALA A 292 7.79 10.23 -14.01
CA ALA A 292 8.71 9.18 -14.41
C ALA A 292 9.16 9.32 -15.88
N GLY A 293 8.30 9.80 -16.78
CA GLY A 293 8.65 10.10 -18.16
C GLY A 293 9.77 11.14 -18.30
N ILE A 294 9.75 12.18 -17.48
CA ILE A 294 10.84 13.18 -17.43
C ILE A 294 12.13 12.56 -16.88
N ILE A 295 12.04 11.83 -15.77
CA ILE A 295 13.21 11.26 -15.09
C ILE A 295 13.87 10.17 -15.94
N ALA A 296 13.09 9.28 -16.55
CA ALA A 296 13.60 8.20 -17.41
C ALA A 296 14.34 8.71 -18.65
N ASN A 297 13.97 9.89 -19.15
CA ASN A 297 14.63 10.54 -20.28
C ASN A 297 15.71 11.56 -19.86
N SER A 298 16.19 11.48 -18.62
CA SER A 298 17.19 12.39 -18.07
C SER A 298 18.53 11.72 -17.76
N GLY A 299 19.56 12.54 -17.52
CA GLY A 299 20.87 12.09 -17.03
C GLY A 299 20.89 11.71 -15.53
N MET A 300 19.74 11.70 -14.83
CA MET A 300 19.66 11.38 -13.40
C MET A 300 20.18 9.97 -13.08
N LYS A 301 19.90 9.03 -13.95
CA LYS A 301 20.34 7.65 -13.81
C LYS A 301 21.85 7.52 -13.71
N ASP A 302 22.59 8.17 -14.60
CA ASP A 302 24.06 8.14 -14.61
C ASP A 302 24.64 8.74 -13.32
N VAL A 303 24.04 9.86 -12.86
CA VAL A 303 24.41 10.51 -11.59
C VAL A 303 24.19 9.59 -10.39
N LEU A 304 23.07 8.87 -10.35
CA LEU A 304 22.78 7.92 -9.27
C LEU A 304 23.72 6.72 -9.28
N ILE A 305 24.01 6.17 -10.46
CA ILE A 305 24.95 5.06 -10.61
C ILE A 305 26.37 5.47 -10.18
N GLU A 306 26.83 6.64 -10.62
CA GLU A 306 28.14 7.16 -10.24
C GLU A 306 28.22 7.50 -8.75
N GLY A 307 27.20 8.13 -8.19
CA GLY A 307 27.09 8.40 -6.77
C GLY A 307 27.15 7.15 -5.91
N LEU A 308 26.43 6.08 -6.30
CA LEU A 308 26.47 4.79 -5.59
C LEU A 308 27.86 4.12 -5.68
N LYS A 309 28.49 4.14 -6.85
CA LYS A 309 29.86 3.61 -7.01
C LYS A 309 30.87 4.32 -6.09
N HIS A 310 30.76 5.64 -5.96
CA HIS A 310 31.64 6.41 -5.08
C HIS A 310 31.35 6.25 -3.60
N SER A 311 30.09 5.96 -3.23
CA SER A 311 29.68 5.80 -1.84
C SER A 311 30.15 4.48 -1.20
N GLY A 312 30.53 3.49 -2.00
CA GLY A 312 30.84 2.13 -1.53
C GLY A 312 29.62 1.35 -1.00
N LEU A 313 28.42 1.90 -1.14
CA LEU A 313 27.19 1.21 -0.73
C LEU A 313 26.79 0.17 -1.78
N PRO A 314 26.24 -0.99 -1.34
CA PRO A 314 25.67 -1.97 -2.26
C PRO A 314 24.55 -1.36 -3.09
N SER A 315 24.51 -1.66 -4.38
CA SER A 315 23.56 -1.07 -5.33
C SER A 315 22.08 -1.35 -4.97
N TYR A 316 21.79 -2.47 -4.37
CA TYR A 316 20.42 -2.84 -3.95
C TYR A 316 19.85 -1.90 -2.87
N ILE A 317 20.68 -1.18 -2.12
CA ILE A 317 20.25 -0.24 -1.06
C ILE A 317 19.39 0.90 -1.63
N LEU A 318 19.55 1.26 -2.89
CA LEU A 318 18.71 2.25 -3.55
C LEU A 318 17.22 1.87 -3.51
N ALA A 319 16.91 0.58 -3.63
CA ALA A 319 15.52 0.11 -3.68
C ALA A 319 14.75 0.40 -2.38
N PRO A 320 15.15 -0.10 -1.19
CA PRO A 320 14.41 0.16 0.03
C PRO A 320 14.44 1.64 0.44
N ILE A 321 15.56 2.35 0.21
CA ILE A 321 15.65 3.78 0.53
C ILE A 321 14.72 4.60 -0.36
N SER A 322 14.66 4.33 -1.66
CA SER A 322 13.75 5.06 -2.56
C SER A 322 12.28 4.85 -2.17
N GLY A 323 11.88 3.62 -1.82
CA GLY A 323 10.55 3.33 -1.29
C GLY A 323 10.24 4.13 -0.02
N ALA A 324 11.16 4.14 0.95
CA ALA A 324 11.00 4.87 2.21
C ALA A 324 10.92 6.39 2.00
N LEU A 325 11.78 6.96 1.18
CA LEU A 325 11.80 8.41 0.91
C LEU A 325 10.54 8.86 0.15
N MET A 326 10.08 8.08 -0.83
CA MET A 326 8.87 8.43 -1.57
C MET A 326 7.61 8.25 -0.71
N SER A 327 7.57 7.27 0.18
CA SER A 327 6.47 7.16 1.16
C SER A 327 6.50 8.26 2.21
N LEU A 328 7.69 8.72 2.63
CA LEU A 328 7.83 9.89 3.50
C LEU A 328 7.26 11.16 2.84
N ALA A 329 7.59 11.38 1.57
CA ALA A 329 7.13 12.55 0.82
C ALA A 329 5.61 12.54 0.61
N THR A 330 5.02 11.38 0.33
CA THR A 330 3.61 11.23 -0.04
C THR A 330 2.70 10.81 1.10
N ALA A 331 3.26 10.40 2.23
CA ALA A 331 2.55 9.76 3.35
C ALA A 331 1.61 8.62 2.90
N SER A 332 2.10 7.78 1.96
CA SER A 332 1.30 6.73 1.33
C SER A 332 2.18 5.59 0.84
N THR A 333 1.87 4.36 1.23
CA THR A 333 2.54 3.16 0.68
C THR A 333 2.34 3.08 -0.83
N THR A 334 1.11 3.34 -1.30
CA THR A 334 0.77 3.22 -2.73
C THR A 334 1.54 4.23 -3.57
N ALA A 335 1.49 5.50 -3.19
CA ALA A 335 2.23 6.55 -3.88
C ALA A 335 3.74 6.31 -3.79
N GLY A 336 4.24 5.98 -2.61
CA GLY A 336 5.66 5.70 -2.38
C GLY A 336 6.16 4.55 -3.26
N THR A 337 5.45 3.42 -3.29
CA THR A 337 5.80 2.28 -4.14
C THR A 337 5.74 2.62 -5.62
N ALA A 338 4.67 3.28 -6.07
CA ALA A 338 4.49 3.60 -7.48
C ALA A 338 5.54 4.59 -7.98
N VAL A 339 5.79 5.68 -7.24
CA VAL A 339 6.81 6.67 -7.60
C VAL A 339 8.20 6.04 -7.60
N ALA A 340 8.57 5.35 -6.51
CA ALA A 340 9.89 4.73 -6.41
C ALA A 340 10.12 3.69 -7.51
N SER A 341 9.14 2.82 -7.79
CA SER A 341 9.25 1.83 -8.85
C SER A 341 9.43 2.49 -10.22
N ASN A 342 8.55 3.42 -10.59
CA ASN A 342 8.61 4.06 -11.92
C ASN A 342 9.87 4.92 -12.11
N VAL A 343 10.36 5.57 -11.05
CA VAL A 343 11.54 6.45 -11.13
C VAL A 343 12.84 5.66 -11.15
N PHE A 344 12.96 4.62 -10.31
CA PHE A 344 14.26 3.98 -10.04
C PHE A 344 14.40 2.58 -10.64
N SER A 345 13.36 1.97 -11.24
CA SER A 345 13.44 0.61 -11.77
C SER A 345 14.55 0.44 -12.82
N SER A 346 14.65 1.32 -13.80
CA SER A 346 15.68 1.24 -14.84
C SER A 346 17.10 1.33 -14.24
N THR A 347 17.30 2.23 -13.29
CA THR A 347 18.59 2.39 -12.58
C THR A 347 18.95 1.13 -11.79
N LEU A 348 17.98 0.56 -11.07
CA LEU A 348 18.17 -0.67 -10.28
C LEU A 348 18.55 -1.86 -11.17
N LEU A 349 17.84 -2.04 -12.29
CA LEU A 349 18.10 -3.13 -13.24
C LEU A 349 19.51 -3.00 -13.86
N GLU A 350 19.95 -1.80 -14.22
CA GLU A 350 21.30 -1.57 -14.73
C GLU A 350 22.40 -1.74 -13.69
N LEU A 351 22.09 -1.49 -12.43
CA LEU A 351 22.98 -1.79 -11.30
C LEU A 351 23.03 -3.29 -10.98
N GLY A 352 22.34 -4.14 -11.75
CA GLY A 352 22.34 -5.60 -11.57
C GLY A 352 21.34 -6.10 -10.51
N VAL A 353 20.46 -5.24 -9.97
CA VAL A 353 19.40 -5.68 -9.05
C VAL A 353 18.31 -6.38 -9.84
N SER A 354 17.97 -7.61 -9.47
CA SER A 354 16.92 -8.35 -10.18
C SER A 354 15.55 -7.67 -10.06
N SER A 355 14.67 -7.88 -11.05
CA SER A 355 13.32 -7.31 -11.04
C SER A 355 12.56 -7.60 -9.75
N LEU A 356 12.60 -8.86 -9.27
CA LEU A 356 11.91 -9.26 -8.04
C LEU A 356 12.50 -8.59 -6.80
N ALA A 357 13.81 -8.51 -6.72
CA ALA A 357 14.52 -7.85 -5.64
C ALA A 357 14.16 -6.35 -5.57
N GLY A 358 14.23 -5.66 -6.71
CA GLY A 358 13.84 -4.24 -6.80
C GLY A 358 12.41 -4.00 -6.35
N ALA A 359 11.46 -4.77 -6.91
CA ALA A 359 10.04 -4.65 -6.59
C ALA A 359 9.75 -4.92 -5.10
N ALA A 360 10.28 -6.02 -4.55
CA ALA A 360 10.07 -6.43 -3.16
C ALA A 360 10.63 -5.42 -2.16
N MET A 361 11.87 -4.96 -2.39
CA MET A 361 12.55 -4.02 -1.50
C MET A 361 11.94 -2.61 -1.56
N ILE A 362 11.53 -2.12 -2.72
CA ILE A 362 10.79 -0.84 -2.85
C ILE A 362 9.47 -0.93 -2.12
N HIS A 363 8.68 -1.98 -2.36
CA HIS A 363 7.38 -2.14 -1.72
C HIS A 363 7.49 -2.22 -0.19
N ALA A 364 8.43 -2.99 0.33
CA ALA A 364 8.70 -3.05 1.77
C ALA A 364 9.16 -1.68 2.31
N GLY A 365 10.10 -1.01 1.62
CA GLY A 365 10.60 0.32 1.97
C GLY A 365 9.49 1.36 2.08
N ALA A 366 8.51 1.31 1.19
CA ALA A 366 7.39 2.24 1.19
C ALA A 366 6.47 2.11 2.42
N THR A 367 6.58 1.05 3.22
CA THR A 367 5.82 0.89 4.47
C THR A 367 6.43 1.63 5.67
N VAL A 368 7.67 2.16 5.53
CA VAL A 368 8.41 2.76 6.64
C VAL A 368 7.82 4.09 7.10
N PHE A 369 7.40 4.96 6.17
CA PHE A 369 6.93 6.32 6.46
C PHE A 369 5.57 6.66 5.83
N ASP A 370 4.77 5.68 5.47
CA ASP A 370 3.46 5.83 4.84
C ASP A 370 2.37 6.46 5.74
N HIS A 371 2.66 6.60 7.03
CA HIS A 371 1.76 7.07 8.09
C HIS A 371 2.12 8.46 8.61
N MET A 372 2.76 9.30 7.79
CA MET A 372 3.13 10.66 8.21
C MET A 372 1.91 11.58 8.36
N PRO A 373 1.99 12.62 9.25
CA PRO A 373 0.83 13.43 9.61
C PRO A 373 0.20 14.26 8.49
N HIS A 374 0.88 14.42 7.37
CA HIS A 374 0.33 15.12 6.21
C HIS A 374 -0.53 14.23 5.31
N GLY A 375 -0.58 12.90 5.57
CA GLY A 375 -1.39 11.95 4.83
C GLY A 375 -2.75 11.67 5.46
N SER A 376 -3.73 11.31 4.64
CA SER A 376 -5.09 10.96 5.08
C SER A 376 -5.14 9.74 6.00
N PHE A 377 -4.27 8.76 5.77
CA PHE A 377 -4.15 7.54 6.56
C PHE A 377 -3.94 7.82 8.06
N PHE A 378 -3.05 8.77 8.38
CA PHE A 378 -2.77 9.16 9.76
C PHE A 378 -4.04 9.65 10.49
N HIS A 379 -4.81 10.52 9.85
CA HIS A 379 -6.02 11.11 10.43
C HIS A 379 -7.18 10.12 10.48
N ALA A 380 -7.41 9.38 9.41
CA ALA A 380 -8.49 8.40 9.32
C ALA A 380 -8.34 7.30 10.38
N THR A 381 -7.14 6.74 10.53
CA THR A 381 -6.88 5.68 11.51
C THR A 381 -6.88 6.18 12.95
N GLY A 382 -6.34 7.36 13.22
CA GLY A 382 -6.43 7.99 14.53
C GLY A 382 -7.87 8.32 14.93
N GLY A 383 -8.64 8.89 13.98
CA GLY A 383 -10.06 9.22 14.17
C GLY A 383 -10.95 8.00 14.42
N SER A 384 -10.64 6.85 13.80
CA SER A 384 -11.44 5.63 13.96
C SER A 384 -11.46 5.05 15.39
N VAL A 385 -10.47 5.40 16.21
CA VAL A 385 -10.40 5.03 17.63
C VAL A 385 -10.52 6.24 18.56
N ASN A 386 -10.99 7.38 18.06
CA ASN A 386 -11.13 8.63 18.80
C ASN A 386 -9.83 9.03 19.56
N MET A 387 -8.69 8.93 18.88
CA MET A 387 -7.39 9.26 19.44
C MET A 387 -7.05 10.73 19.17
N ASP A 388 -6.55 11.43 20.19
CA ASP A 388 -6.09 12.80 19.99
C ASP A 388 -4.79 12.89 19.15
N MET A 389 -4.55 14.06 18.54
CA MET A 389 -3.42 14.30 17.66
C MET A 389 -2.07 14.09 18.35
N LYS A 390 -1.93 14.51 19.61
CA LYS A 390 -0.67 14.41 20.36
C LYS A 390 -0.31 12.96 20.64
N GLU A 391 -1.32 12.16 20.96
CA GLU A 391 -1.17 10.74 21.20
C GLU A 391 -0.89 9.99 19.89
N ARG A 392 -1.60 10.32 18.79
CA ARG A 392 -1.39 9.75 17.47
C ARG A 392 0.04 9.99 16.95
N LEU A 393 0.61 11.16 17.17
CA LEU A 393 2.00 11.48 16.83
C LEU A 393 3.02 10.58 17.56
N LYS A 394 2.73 10.15 18.79
CA LYS A 394 3.61 9.25 19.55
C LYS A 394 3.67 7.83 18.98
N LEU A 395 2.74 7.44 18.10
CA LEU A 395 2.75 6.14 17.44
C LEU A 395 3.66 6.10 16.22
N ILE A 396 4.03 7.24 15.64
CA ILE A 396 4.89 7.30 14.44
C ILE A 396 6.14 6.41 14.57
N PRO A 397 6.97 6.50 15.63
CA PRO A 397 8.16 5.66 15.75
C PRO A 397 7.86 4.15 15.77
N TYR A 398 6.74 3.76 16.38
CA TYR A 398 6.32 2.36 16.46
C TYR A 398 5.87 1.82 15.11
N GLU A 399 5.09 2.60 14.37
CA GLU A 399 4.65 2.24 13.02
C GLU A 399 5.81 2.22 12.03
N SER A 400 6.75 3.17 12.15
CA SER A 400 7.99 3.17 11.37
C SER A 400 8.87 1.96 11.70
N ALA A 401 8.96 1.54 12.96
CA ALA A 401 9.70 0.35 13.35
C ALA A 401 9.11 -0.93 12.72
N VAL A 402 7.77 -1.04 12.63
CA VAL A 402 7.12 -2.15 11.94
C VAL A 402 7.45 -2.14 10.44
N GLY A 403 7.37 -0.99 9.78
CA GLY A 403 7.78 -0.87 8.37
C GLY A 403 9.27 -1.19 8.17
N LEU A 404 10.12 -0.70 9.09
CA LEU A 404 11.57 -0.88 9.02
C LEU A 404 11.98 -2.36 9.14
N ILE A 405 11.39 -3.13 10.07
CA ILE A 405 11.72 -4.56 10.18
C ILE A 405 11.31 -5.31 8.91
N MET A 406 10.16 -5.02 8.33
CA MET A 406 9.74 -5.62 7.07
C MET A 406 10.72 -5.26 5.93
N THR A 407 11.18 -4.02 5.90
CA THR A 407 12.18 -3.53 4.93
C THR A 407 13.52 -4.23 5.11
N ILE A 408 14.02 -4.34 6.34
CA ILE A 408 15.28 -5.02 6.66
C ILE A 408 15.19 -6.49 6.21
N VAL A 409 14.13 -7.19 6.57
CA VAL A 409 13.96 -8.61 6.20
C VAL A 409 13.88 -8.77 4.67
N SER A 410 13.13 -7.90 3.98
CA SER A 410 13.07 -7.90 2.52
C SER A 410 14.47 -7.66 1.92
N THR A 411 15.22 -6.69 2.46
CA THR A 411 16.57 -6.37 1.97
C THR A 411 17.56 -7.51 2.21
N LEU A 412 17.48 -8.17 3.35
CA LEU A 412 18.31 -9.36 3.62
C LEU A 412 18.02 -10.49 2.64
N ILE A 413 16.74 -10.80 2.39
CA ILE A 413 16.36 -11.91 1.50
C ILE A 413 16.73 -11.58 0.04
N PHE A 414 16.37 -10.39 -0.44
CA PHE A 414 16.45 -10.05 -1.86
C PHE A 414 17.66 -9.19 -2.25
N GLY A 415 18.40 -8.67 -1.29
CA GLY A 415 19.58 -7.85 -1.54
C GLY A 415 20.88 -8.53 -1.11
N VAL A 416 20.90 -9.16 0.08
CA VAL A 416 22.12 -9.74 0.65
C VAL A 416 22.29 -11.21 0.30
N PHE A 417 21.19 -11.99 0.31
CA PHE A 417 21.23 -13.45 0.11
C PHE A 417 20.75 -13.92 -1.26
N SER A 418 20.44 -12.98 -2.17
CA SER A 418 19.99 -13.32 -3.54
C SER A 418 21.15 -13.36 -4.54
#